data_f9ee1a7244333971d07497d9a64c0451
#
_entry.id   f9ee1a7244333971d07497d9a64c0451
#
_cell.length_a   1.000
_cell.length_b   1.000
_cell.length_c   1.000
_cell.angle_alpha   90.00
_cell.angle_beta   90.00
_cell.angle_gamma   90.00
#
_symmetry.space_group_name_H-M   'P 1'
#
loop_
_entity.id
_entity.type
_entity.pdbx_description
1 polymer ?
#
loop_
_entity_poly.entity_id
_entity_poly.type
_entity_poly.pdbx_seq_one_letter_code
_entity_poly.pdbx_strand_id
1 'polypeptide(L)'
;RLQALLSARERDLTDPPFANLADLVSHAAATGGGLAAIAAEELAVELAVETTEAVRAAGTAYALVGMLRAIPYQVPGRTFQGRLCLPEDSLAGHGLSADDVWTGGKRDAVAACVRQVAEAAELELVKLSGVRAAGSAISPLLHGSLARAYLRRLAKAGYDPFAPDLGLQPVYRPLLLLWRTLLGRP
;
A
#
# COMPACT_ATOMS: atom_id res chain seq x y z
N ARG A 1 -11.81 -17.46 4.94
CA ARG A 1 -10.86 -16.41 4.54
C ARG A 1 -11.50 -15.41 3.57
N LEU A 2 -12.17 -15.87 2.49
CA LEU A 2 -12.87 -14.99 1.56
C LEU A 2 -13.95 -14.16 2.30
N GLN A 3 -14.70 -14.75 3.21
CA GLN A 3 -15.70 -14.04 4.02
C GLN A 3 -15.06 -12.95 4.89
N ALA A 4 -13.90 -13.21 5.49
CA ALA A 4 -13.17 -12.19 6.27
C ALA A 4 -12.70 -11.02 5.38
N LEU A 5 -12.26 -11.29 4.15
CA LEU A 5 -11.93 -10.25 3.17
C LEU A 5 -13.16 -9.43 2.78
N LEU A 6 -14.32 -10.07 2.54
CA LEU A 6 -15.56 -9.40 2.22
C LEU A 6 -16.02 -8.50 3.38
N SER A 7 -16.01 -9.01 4.63
CA SER A 7 -16.36 -8.20 5.80
C SER A 7 -15.40 -7.01 6.01
N ALA A 8 -14.11 -7.18 5.73
CA ALA A 8 -13.18 -6.05 5.77
C ALA A 8 -13.49 -5.00 4.69
N ARG A 9 -14.02 -5.42 3.53
CA ARG A 9 -14.45 -4.53 2.45
C ARG A 9 -15.82 -3.88 2.66
N GLU A 10 -16.67 -4.45 3.52
CA GLU A 10 -17.96 -3.82 3.88
C GLU A 10 -17.76 -2.42 4.48
N ARG A 11 -16.63 -2.19 5.18
CA ARG A 11 -16.27 -0.85 5.66
C ARG A 11 -16.18 0.17 4.52
N ASP A 12 -15.75 -0.25 3.33
CA ASP A 12 -15.62 0.66 2.18
C ASP A 12 -16.97 1.17 1.66
N LEU A 13 -18.09 0.52 2.04
CA LEU A 13 -19.46 0.96 1.67
C LEU A 13 -19.94 2.16 2.49
N THR A 14 -19.53 2.23 3.75
CA THR A 14 -19.87 3.34 4.66
C THR A 14 -18.79 4.41 4.70
N ASP A 15 -17.61 4.06 4.22
CA ASP A 15 -16.44 4.90 4.01
C ASP A 15 -16.04 5.79 5.21
N PRO A 16 -16.02 5.25 6.47
CA PRO A 16 -15.58 6.04 7.60
C PRO A 16 -14.10 6.35 7.49
N PRO A 17 -13.65 7.54 7.92
CA PRO A 17 -12.23 7.85 7.95
C PRO A 17 -11.47 6.88 8.86
N PHE A 18 -10.15 6.78 8.67
CA PHE A 18 -9.28 6.01 9.54
C PHE A 18 -8.92 6.85 10.77
N ALA A 19 -9.27 6.37 11.96
CA ALA A 19 -9.05 7.11 13.19
C ALA A 19 -7.54 7.34 13.47
N ASN A 20 -6.70 6.35 13.17
CA ASN A 20 -5.25 6.37 13.40
C ASN A 20 -4.51 5.46 12.41
N LEU A 21 -3.16 5.53 12.47
CA LEU A 21 -2.30 4.73 11.59
C LEU A 21 -2.50 3.21 11.78
N ALA A 22 -2.73 2.75 13.03
CA ALA A 22 -2.95 1.33 13.30
C ALA A 22 -4.24 0.81 12.65
N ASP A 23 -5.30 1.62 12.65
CA ASP A 23 -6.58 1.33 11.99
C ASP A 23 -6.38 1.21 10.46
N LEU A 24 -5.65 2.14 9.85
CA LEU A 24 -5.30 2.10 8.42
C LEU A 24 -4.47 0.85 8.05
N VAL A 25 -3.45 0.53 8.84
CA VAL A 25 -2.60 -0.66 8.63
C VAL A 25 -3.42 -1.94 8.79
N SER A 26 -4.28 -2.02 9.81
CA SER A 26 -5.17 -3.16 10.04
C SER A 26 -6.11 -3.40 8.86
N HIS A 27 -6.71 -2.33 8.32
CA HIS A 27 -7.55 -2.42 7.13
C HIS A 27 -6.75 -2.88 5.89
N ALA A 28 -5.55 -2.34 5.67
CA ALA A 28 -4.67 -2.77 4.58
C ALA A 28 -4.28 -4.25 4.71
N ALA A 29 -4.00 -4.72 5.94
CA ALA A 29 -3.68 -6.12 6.21
C ALA A 29 -4.88 -7.04 5.98
N ALA A 30 -6.08 -6.64 6.40
CA ALA A 30 -7.29 -7.42 6.20
C ALA A 30 -7.70 -7.49 4.72
N THR A 31 -7.49 -6.43 3.95
CA THR A 31 -7.87 -6.32 2.54
C THR A 31 -6.76 -6.77 1.60
N GLY A 32 -5.68 -6.00 1.47
CA GLY A 32 -4.57 -6.31 0.56
C GLY A 32 -3.76 -7.53 0.99
N GLY A 33 -3.44 -7.62 2.28
CA GLY A 33 -2.75 -8.77 2.87
C GLY A 33 -3.60 -10.05 2.79
N GLY A 34 -4.89 -9.94 3.10
CA GLY A 34 -5.85 -11.03 2.99
C GLY A 34 -6.00 -11.54 1.56
N LEU A 35 -6.13 -10.65 0.59
CA LEU A 35 -6.22 -10.99 -0.83
C LEU A 35 -4.94 -11.69 -1.33
N ALA A 36 -3.77 -11.16 -0.96
CA ALA A 36 -2.50 -11.76 -1.34
C ALA A 36 -2.35 -13.19 -0.78
N ALA A 37 -2.79 -13.42 0.47
CA ALA A 37 -2.77 -14.74 1.08
C ALA A 37 -3.71 -15.73 0.38
N ILE A 38 -4.92 -15.31 0.03
CA ILE A 38 -5.87 -16.15 -0.74
C ILE A 38 -5.27 -16.49 -2.10
N ALA A 39 -4.71 -15.50 -2.81
CA ALA A 39 -4.08 -15.73 -4.11
C ALA A 39 -2.89 -16.71 -4.02
N ALA A 40 -2.10 -16.63 -2.96
CA ALA A 40 -0.97 -17.54 -2.75
C ALA A 40 -1.42 -18.97 -2.49
N GLU A 41 -2.50 -19.16 -1.71
CA GLU A 41 -3.08 -20.48 -1.43
C GLU A 41 -3.67 -21.14 -2.67
N GLU A 42 -4.31 -20.36 -3.54
CA GLU A 42 -4.85 -20.87 -4.82
C GLU A 42 -3.75 -21.21 -5.84
N LEU A 43 -2.61 -20.54 -5.76
CA LEU A 43 -1.49 -20.71 -6.71
C LEU A 43 -0.47 -21.77 -6.26
N ALA A 44 -0.40 -22.09 -4.97
CA ALA A 44 0.62 -22.99 -4.41
C ALA A 44 -0.04 -24.03 -3.48
N VAL A 45 0.36 -25.30 -3.65
CA VAL A 45 -0.22 -26.43 -2.89
C VAL A 45 0.14 -26.37 -1.42
N GLU A 46 1.36 -25.96 -1.09
CA GLU A 46 1.82 -25.75 0.28
C GLU A 46 2.80 -24.56 0.34
N LEU A 47 2.63 -23.71 1.34
CA LEU A 47 3.54 -22.59 1.64
C LEU A 47 4.08 -22.76 3.06
N ALA A 48 5.38 -22.55 3.22
CA ALA A 48 5.98 -22.39 4.54
C ALA A 48 5.34 -21.19 5.28
N VAL A 49 5.29 -21.27 6.61
CA VAL A 49 4.69 -20.21 7.45
C VAL A 49 5.32 -18.85 7.16
N GLU A 50 6.64 -18.81 7.07
CA GLU A 50 7.42 -17.60 6.78
C GLU A 50 7.06 -16.99 5.41
N THR A 51 6.79 -17.85 4.42
CA THR A 51 6.35 -17.41 3.09
C THR A 51 4.93 -16.84 3.13
N THR A 52 4.04 -17.44 3.91
CA THR A 52 2.67 -16.97 4.09
C THR A 52 2.64 -15.61 4.77
N GLU A 53 3.46 -15.40 5.79
CA GLU A 53 3.58 -14.11 6.48
C GLU A 53 4.17 -13.04 5.55
N ALA A 54 5.20 -13.38 4.79
CA ALA A 54 5.79 -12.47 3.80
C ALA A 54 4.80 -12.08 2.69
N VAL A 55 3.97 -13.02 2.22
CA VAL A 55 2.92 -12.75 1.24
C VAL A 55 1.89 -11.76 1.80
N ARG A 56 1.44 -11.97 3.04
CA ARG A 56 0.52 -11.03 3.71
C ARG A 56 1.14 -9.65 3.83
N ALA A 57 2.38 -9.58 4.28
CA ALA A 57 3.12 -8.34 4.43
C ALA A 57 3.33 -7.62 3.08
N ALA A 58 3.64 -8.36 2.01
CA ALA A 58 3.74 -7.81 0.65
C ALA A 58 2.42 -7.19 0.17
N GLY A 59 1.30 -7.90 0.40
CA GLY A 59 -0.04 -7.41 0.08
C GLY A 59 -0.45 -6.20 0.90
N THR A 60 -0.13 -6.18 2.20
CA THR A 60 -0.38 -5.05 3.10
C THR A 60 0.38 -3.80 2.66
N ALA A 61 1.69 -3.93 2.43
CA ALA A 61 2.52 -2.83 1.94
C ALA A 61 2.03 -2.29 0.60
N TYR A 62 1.62 -3.17 -0.31
CA TYR A 62 1.09 -2.77 -1.61
C TYR A 62 -0.24 -2.04 -1.49
N ALA A 63 -1.12 -2.44 -0.56
CA ALA A 63 -2.37 -1.76 -0.28
C ALA A 63 -2.13 -0.35 0.28
N LEU A 64 -1.25 -0.20 1.28
CA LEU A 64 -0.87 1.11 1.83
C LEU A 64 -0.31 2.03 0.74
N VAL A 65 0.59 1.52 -0.09
CA VAL A 65 1.12 2.25 -1.25
C VAL A 65 0.00 2.62 -2.24
N GLY A 66 -0.96 1.72 -2.46
CA GLY A 66 -2.13 1.99 -3.30
C GLY A 66 -2.95 3.17 -2.79
N MET A 67 -3.17 3.24 -1.48
CA MET A 67 -3.88 4.34 -0.82
C MET A 67 -3.13 5.67 -0.98
N LEU A 68 -1.80 5.69 -0.76
CA LEU A 68 -0.99 6.89 -0.98
C LEU A 68 -1.02 7.37 -2.44
N ARG A 69 -0.98 6.44 -3.39
CA ARG A 69 -1.08 6.76 -4.83
C ARG A 69 -2.44 7.31 -5.23
N ALA A 70 -3.48 6.97 -4.49
CA ALA A 70 -4.84 7.40 -4.77
C ALA A 70 -5.10 8.86 -4.33
N ILE A 71 -4.34 9.42 -3.40
CA ILE A 71 -4.55 10.76 -2.83
C ILE A 71 -4.81 11.83 -3.90
N PRO A 72 -4.01 11.98 -4.97
CA PRO A 72 -4.25 13.01 -5.99
C PRO A 72 -5.54 12.84 -6.79
N TYR A 73 -6.17 11.65 -6.73
CA TYR A 73 -7.37 11.32 -7.48
C TYR A 73 -8.65 11.30 -6.61
N GLN A 74 -8.50 11.44 -5.31
CA GLN A 74 -9.59 11.38 -4.32
C GLN A 74 -10.25 12.74 -4.06
N VAL A 75 -10.03 13.72 -4.93
CA VAL A 75 -10.60 15.07 -4.81
C VAL A 75 -12.12 15.01 -4.97
N PRO A 76 -12.92 15.63 -4.06
CA PRO A 76 -14.37 15.68 -4.17
C PRO A 76 -14.83 16.23 -5.53
N GLY A 77 -15.89 15.63 -6.10
CA GLY A 77 -16.42 16.04 -7.41
C GLY A 77 -15.74 15.40 -8.63
N ARG A 78 -14.69 14.61 -8.44
CA ARG A 78 -14.18 13.68 -9.46
C ARG A 78 -14.77 12.27 -9.21
N THR A 79 -14.55 11.34 -10.12
CA THR A 79 -15.21 10.04 -10.33
C THR A 79 -15.35 9.11 -9.10
N PHE A 80 -14.66 9.39 -8.00
CA PHE A 80 -14.80 8.71 -6.72
C PHE A 80 -15.12 9.74 -5.64
N GLN A 81 -16.14 9.48 -4.82
CA GLN A 81 -16.39 10.28 -3.62
C GLN A 81 -15.19 10.13 -2.69
N GLY A 82 -14.52 11.26 -2.47
CA GLY A 82 -13.17 11.30 -1.98
C GLY A 82 -12.99 10.87 -0.54
N ARG A 83 -12.70 9.59 -0.35
CA ARG A 83 -12.13 9.13 0.91
C ARG A 83 -10.65 9.50 0.96
N LEU A 84 -10.29 10.35 1.91
CA LEU A 84 -8.88 10.58 2.20
C LEU A 84 -8.33 9.40 3.01
N CYS A 85 -7.40 8.66 2.43
CA CYS A 85 -6.74 7.53 3.09
C CYS A 85 -5.54 7.97 3.93
N LEU A 86 -5.68 9.05 4.70
CA LEU A 86 -4.74 9.48 5.73
C LEU A 86 -5.41 9.41 7.09
N PRO A 87 -4.70 9.01 8.17
CA PRO A 87 -5.27 8.93 9.51
C PRO A 87 -5.70 10.29 10.05
N GLU A 88 -6.87 10.34 10.71
CA GLU A 88 -7.42 11.59 11.28
C GLU A 88 -6.51 12.16 12.37
N ASP A 89 -5.95 11.32 13.24
CA ASP A 89 -5.02 11.75 14.28
C ASP A 89 -3.75 12.38 13.70
N SER A 90 -3.24 11.84 12.59
CA SER A 90 -2.10 12.40 11.87
C SER A 90 -2.44 13.76 11.25
N LEU A 91 -3.59 13.88 10.60
CA LEU A 91 -4.07 15.15 10.05
C LEU A 91 -4.22 16.21 11.14
N ALA A 92 -4.90 15.86 12.24
CA ALA A 92 -5.13 16.75 13.38
C ALA A 92 -3.81 17.18 14.02
N GLY A 93 -2.86 16.26 14.20
CA GLY A 93 -1.54 16.53 14.77
C GLY A 93 -0.72 17.53 13.94
N HIS A 94 -0.99 17.65 12.65
CA HIS A 94 -0.35 18.61 11.75
C HIS A 94 -1.24 19.81 11.40
N GLY A 95 -2.39 19.97 12.05
CA GLY A 95 -3.34 21.07 11.81
C GLY A 95 -3.87 21.09 10.38
N LEU A 96 -4.10 19.89 9.81
CA LEU A 96 -4.64 19.70 8.47
C LEU A 96 -6.11 19.31 8.51
N SER A 97 -6.89 19.88 7.60
CA SER A 97 -8.19 19.36 7.19
C SER A 97 -8.06 18.53 5.92
N ALA A 98 -9.10 17.76 5.59
CA ALA A 98 -9.15 17.06 4.31
C ALA A 98 -9.06 18.05 3.12
N ASP A 99 -9.68 19.21 3.24
CA ASP A 99 -9.62 20.26 2.20
C ASP A 99 -8.21 20.80 2.00
N ASP A 100 -7.40 20.95 3.06
CA ASP A 100 -5.99 21.34 2.93
C ASP A 100 -5.21 20.35 2.05
N VAL A 101 -5.51 19.05 2.19
CA VAL A 101 -4.87 18.02 1.37
C VAL A 101 -5.32 18.12 -0.09
N TRP A 102 -6.60 18.24 -0.34
CA TRP A 102 -7.15 18.24 -1.71
C TRP A 102 -6.83 19.52 -2.50
N THR A 103 -6.73 20.65 -1.83
CA THR A 103 -6.33 21.92 -2.47
C THR A 103 -4.83 22.04 -2.69
N GLY A 104 -4.04 21.09 -2.17
CA GLY A 104 -2.57 21.13 -2.25
C GLY A 104 -1.97 22.21 -1.35
N GLY A 105 -2.72 22.67 -0.35
CA GLY A 105 -2.23 23.55 0.72
C GLY A 105 -1.30 22.80 1.69
N LYS A 106 -0.48 23.56 2.44
CA LYS A 106 0.36 23.00 3.52
C LYS A 106 1.17 21.74 3.12
N ARG A 107 1.77 21.72 1.94
CA ARG A 107 2.41 20.54 1.34
C ARG A 107 3.38 19.82 2.27
N ASP A 108 4.16 20.55 3.06
CA ASP A 108 5.12 19.95 3.99
C ASP A 108 4.42 19.14 5.09
N ALA A 109 3.29 19.64 5.61
CA ALA A 109 2.48 18.94 6.60
C ALA A 109 1.81 17.70 5.99
N VAL A 110 1.31 17.81 4.75
CA VAL A 110 0.77 16.65 4.00
C VAL A 110 1.86 15.60 3.79
N ALA A 111 3.06 16.02 3.37
CA ALA A 111 4.20 15.12 3.20
C ALA A 111 4.60 14.41 4.50
N ALA A 112 4.47 15.07 5.67
CA ALA A 112 4.72 14.44 6.95
C ALA A 112 3.70 13.33 7.27
N CYS A 113 2.40 13.54 7.01
CA CYS A 113 1.37 12.51 7.15
C CYS A 113 1.59 11.35 6.18
N VAL A 114 1.92 11.64 4.92
CA VAL A 114 2.23 10.64 3.89
C VAL A 114 3.45 9.81 4.29
N ARG A 115 4.47 10.43 4.87
CA ARG A 115 5.67 9.75 5.37
C ARG A 115 5.34 8.72 6.44
N GLN A 116 4.47 9.01 7.39
CA GLN A 116 4.07 8.06 8.44
C GLN A 116 3.47 6.79 7.84
N VAL A 117 2.60 6.91 6.86
CA VAL A 117 2.00 5.76 6.16
C VAL A 117 3.05 5.02 5.31
N ALA A 118 3.97 5.75 4.68
CA ALA A 118 5.06 5.16 3.91
C ALA A 118 6.01 4.34 4.80
N GLU A 119 6.38 4.86 5.97
CA GLU A 119 7.19 4.15 6.97
C GLU A 119 6.50 2.89 7.48
N ALA A 120 5.20 2.91 7.70
CA ALA A 120 4.43 1.71 8.04
C ALA A 120 4.48 0.66 6.92
N ALA A 121 4.39 1.09 5.65
CA ALA A 121 4.54 0.18 4.52
C ALA A 121 5.97 -0.38 4.41
N GLU A 122 6.99 0.39 4.73
CA GLU A 122 8.39 -0.07 4.78
C GLU A 122 8.60 -1.12 5.88
N LEU A 123 8.00 -0.95 7.05
CA LEU A 123 8.04 -1.94 8.13
C LEU A 123 7.44 -3.29 7.69
N GLU A 124 6.34 -3.27 6.94
CA GLU A 124 5.80 -4.49 6.34
C GLU A 124 6.79 -5.11 5.34
N LEU A 125 7.47 -4.31 4.53
CA LEU A 125 8.46 -4.82 3.56
C LEU A 125 9.72 -5.42 4.20
N VAL A 126 10.05 -5.06 5.44
CA VAL A 126 11.16 -5.69 6.19
C VAL A 126 10.89 -7.18 6.42
N LYS A 127 9.62 -7.59 6.61
CA LYS A 127 9.22 -8.99 6.81
C LYS A 127 9.50 -9.88 5.60
N LEU A 128 9.77 -9.29 4.42
CA LEU A 128 10.15 -10.03 3.21
C LEU A 128 11.65 -10.32 3.14
N SER A 129 12.45 -9.82 4.10
CA SER A 129 13.91 -10.00 4.10
C SER A 129 14.28 -11.47 4.26
N GLY A 130 15.13 -11.96 3.36
CA GLY A 130 15.58 -13.35 3.38
C GLY A 130 14.61 -14.36 2.78
N VAL A 131 13.36 -13.98 2.52
CA VAL A 131 12.37 -14.88 1.91
C VAL A 131 12.73 -15.12 0.45
N ARG A 132 12.70 -16.39 0.06
CA ARG A 132 12.84 -16.85 -1.33
C ARG A 132 11.64 -17.69 -1.70
N ALA A 133 11.15 -17.49 -2.90
CA ALA A 133 10.07 -18.29 -3.44
C ALA A 133 10.36 -18.63 -4.91
N ALA A 134 9.88 -19.78 -5.34
CA ALA A 134 9.99 -20.25 -6.71
C ALA A 134 8.63 -20.65 -7.26
N GLY A 135 8.54 -20.77 -8.58
CA GLY A 135 7.29 -21.15 -9.24
C GLY A 135 6.17 -20.13 -9.00
N SER A 136 4.96 -20.62 -8.80
CA SER A 136 3.76 -19.80 -8.62
C SER A 136 3.75 -18.99 -7.32
N ALA A 137 4.47 -19.43 -6.28
CA ALA A 137 4.54 -18.75 -4.98
C ALA A 137 5.23 -17.38 -5.04
N ILE A 138 6.03 -17.09 -6.08
CA ILE A 138 6.68 -15.78 -6.24
C ILE A 138 5.68 -14.69 -6.59
N SER A 139 4.62 -15.00 -7.32
CA SER A 139 3.69 -14.00 -7.88
C SER A 139 3.08 -13.07 -6.82
N PRO A 140 2.48 -13.55 -5.72
CA PRO A 140 1.94 -12.68 -4.67
C PRO A 140 3.02 -11.84 -3.98
N LEU A 141 4.26 -12.32 -3.88
CA LEU A 141 5.38 -11.60 -3.28
C LEU A 141 5.88 -10.43 -4.12
N LEU A 142 5.66 -10.45 -5.46
CA LEU A 142 6.06 -9.35 -6.35
C LEU A 142 5.37 -8.03 -6.02
N HIS A 143 4.24 -8.04 -5.33
CA HIS A 143 3.60 -6.84 -4.79
C HIS A 143 4.55 -6.05 -3.88
N GLY A 144 5.38 -6.74 -3.09
CA GLY A 144 6.41 -6.11 -2.27
C GLY A 144 7.47 -5.35 -3.11
N SER A 145 7.90 -5.92 -4.24
CA SER A 145 8.81 -5.24 -5.16
C SER A 145 8.20 -3.98 -5.76
N LEU A 146 6.92 -4.01 -6.12
CA LEU A 146 6.21 -2.86 -6.66
C LEU A 146 6.02 -1.77 -5.60
N ALA A 147 5.66 -2.15 -4.37
CA ALA A 147 5.54 -1.24 -3.25
C ALA A 147 6.88 -0.55 -2.96
N ARG A 148 7.96 -1.31 -2.87
CA ARG A 148 9.33 -0.79 -2.66
C ARG A 148 9.78 0.18 -3.75
N ALA A 149 9.47 -0.13 -5.01
CA ALA A 149 9.80 0.75 -6.13
C ALA A 149 9.06 2.09 -6.06
N TYR A 150 7.80 2.09 -5.65
CA TYR A 150 7.02 3.31 -5.46
C TYR A 150 7.52 4.12 -4.26
N LEU A 151 7.73 3.50 -3.09
CA LEU A 151 8.21 4.16 -1.88
C LEU A 151 9.54 4.88 -2.10
N ARG A 152 10.46 4.27 -2.85
CA ARG A 152 11.72 4.94 -3.24
C ARG A 152 11.51 6.20 -4.07
N ARG A 153 10.53 6.21 -4.97
CA ARG A 153 10.18 7.39 -5.78
C ARG A 153 9.50 8.44 -4.92
N LEU A 154 8.59 8.02 -4.04
CA LEU A 154 7.91 8.90 -3.11
C LEU A 154 8.89 9.59 -2.15
N ALA A 155 9.86 8.85 -1.61
CA ALA A 155 10.92 9.41 -0.77
C ALA A 155 11.78 10.43 -1.52
N LYS A 156 12.14 10.15 -2.80
CA LYS A 156 12.86 11.11 -3.66
C LYS A 156 12.05 12.37 -3.95
N ALA A 157 10.74 12.26 -3.98
CA ALA A 157 9.81 13.38 -4.13
C ALA A 157 9.51 14.11 -2.80
N GLY A 158 10.24 13.82 -1.73
CA GLY A 158 10.01 14.42 -0.40
C GLY A 158 8.70 14.01 0.23
N TYR A 159 8.15 12.85 -0.15
CA TYR A 159 6.83 12.35 0.26
C TYR A 159 5.65 13.22 -0.20
N ASP A 160 5.85 14.08 -1.19
CA ASP A 160 4.76 14.84 -1.84
C ASP A 160 3.96 13.91 -2.78
N PRO A 161 2.70 13.54 -2.45
CA PRO A 161 1.90 12.62 -3.27
C PRO A 161 1.48 13.26 -4.61
N PHE A 162 1.56 14.59 -4.73
CA PHE A 162 1.19 15.34 -5.93
C PHE A 162 2.37 15.56 -6.88
N ALA A 163 3.56 15.03 -6.58
CA ALA A 163 4.72 15.18 -7.44
C ALA A 163 4.46 14.58 -8.83
N PRO A 164 4.73 15.32 -9.93
CA PRO A 164 4.36 14.90 -11.29
C PRO A 164 4.94 13.54 -11.69
N ASP A 165 6.16 13.25 -11.24
CA ASP A 165 6.86 12.02 -11.56
C ASP A 165 6.20 10.77 -10.98
N LEU A 166 5.39 10.90 -9.93
CA LEU A 166 4.71 9.76 -9.30
C LEU A 166 3.54 9.22 -10.14
N GLY A 167 2.91 10.06 -10.95
CA GLY A 167 1.82 9.68 -11.85
C GLY A 167 2.26 8.78 -13.01
N LEU A 168 3.53 8.88 -13.40
CA LEU A 168 4.07 8.13 -14.52
C LEU A 168 4.45 6.71 -14.08
N GLN A 169 3.97 5.71 -14.84
CA GLN A 169 4.43 4.33 -14.62
C GLN A 169 5.82 4.13 -15.21
N PRO A 170 6.80 3.64 -14.42
CA PRO A 170 8.14 3.40 -14.94
C PRO A 170 8.11 2.35 -16.05
N VAL A 171 8.66 2.67 -17.21
CA VAL A 171 8.77 1.73 -18.36
C VAL A 171 9.58 0.46 -18.02
N TYR A 172 10.45 0.52 -17.02
CA TYR A 172 11.25 -0.62 -16.56
C TYR A 172 10.49 -1.59 -15.64
N ARG A 173 9.23 -1.29 -15.29
CA ARG A 173 8.43 -2.13 -14.37
C ARG A 173 8.32 -3.59 -14.80
N PRO A 174 8.03 -3.93 -16.07
CA PRO A 174 8.00 -5.32 -16.52
C PRO A 174 9.35 -6.02 -16.37
N LEU A 175 10.45 -5.33 -16.68
CA LEU A 175 11.80 -5.85 -16.53
C LEU A 175 12.16 -6.10 -15.06
N LEU A 176 11.75 -5.19 -14.16
CA LEU A 176 11.92 -5.37 -12.74
C LEU A 176 11.23 -6.65 -12.25
N LEU A 177 9.98 -6.85 -12.64
CA LEU A 177 9.21 -8.03 -12.23
C LEU A 177 9.81 -9.31 -12.80
N LEU A 178 10.20 -9.32 -14.08
CA LEU A 178 10.88 -10.45 -14.70
C LEU A 178 12.17 -10.80 -13.97
N TRP A 179 13.00 -9.80 -13.68
CA TRP A 179 14.28 -9.99 -12.97
C TRP A 179 14.05 -10.56 -11.56
N ARG A 180 13.07 -10.02 -10.82
CA ARG A 180 12.74 -10.52 -9.48
C ARG A 180 12.23 -11.95 -9.51
N THR A 181 11.40 -12.30 -10.51
CA THR A 181 10.92 -13.67 -10.72
C THR A 181 12.07 -14.64 -10.97
N LEU A 182 13.03 -14.26 -11.85
CA LEU A 182 14.19 -15.10 -12.15
C LEU A 182 15.11 -15.31 -10.95
N LEU A 183 15.26 -14.31 -10.09
CA LEU A 183 16.07 -14.42 -8.87
C LEU A 183 15.35 -15.13 -7.71
N GLY A 184 14.06 -15.37 -7.81
CA GLY A 184 13.23 -15.91 -6.71
C GLY A 184 13.21 -14.99 -5.47
N ARG A 185 13.37 -13.68 -5.65
CA ARG A 185 13.46 -12.68 -4.56
C ARG A 185 12.42 -11.57 -4.78
N PRO A 186 11.52 -11.32 -3.81
CA PRO A 186 10.54 -10.22 -3.86
C PRO A 186 11.17 -8.84 -3.66
#